data_dcc72436a6b461cda0cd3078cb354fc1
#
_entry.id   dcc72436a6b461cda0cd3078cb354fc1
#
_cell.length_a   1.000
_cell.length_b   1.000
_cell.length_c   1.000
_cell.angle_alpha   90.00
_cell.angle_beta   90.00
_cell.angle_gamma   90.00
#
_symmetry.space_group_name_H-M   'P 1'
#
loop_
_entity.id
_entity.type
_entity.pdbx_description
1 polymer ?
#
loop_
_entity_poly.entity_id
_entity_poly.type
_entity_poly.pdbx_seq_one_letter_code
_entity_poly.pdbx_strand_id
1 'polypeptide(L)'
;MKRNISLDFFRGIMSIAVALGHFFHWNGQTSKMPLSFILAVDFFLVLSGFVISASVFNKENFNTYKFIKSRYFRLIPVYLFCVIITLIPQYFFAENFVKPNSLDVIRILSIGEMLPMNNLRFIYFEPLGISYTISAEFWVGVLLFPLVFVIRKYASQLLLPVLIIFSLFAFLKIVNDTSDFLRIHYALAYPFITYGVIRCLLDYSLGVIAYTIFEQRTTNNEQRTTNNEQRTTNNEQRTTNNWATVFQLIVLVLCFLLYRKISYNRVNEFVFPFICMVFIISLAHRRGVIFHWFNNGIGQFFGNISYPMYLIHPFFINIFQWTHQEFNYLNSLFYILLCVVSAFFIHKFIEKPCIIYFSKQL
;
A
#
# COMPACT_ATOMS: atom_id res chain seq x y z
N MET A 1 8.81 -11.94 -12.82
CA MET A 1 7.70 -11.18 -13.46
C MET A 1 8.24 -9.84 -13.94
N LYS A 2 7.97 -9.42 -15.20
CA LYS A 2 8.30 -8.06 -15.66
C LYS A 2 7.43 -7.03 -14.89
N ARG A 3 7.96 -5.85 -14.61
CA ARG A 3 7.23 -4.75 -13.95
C ARG A 3 5.90 -4.46 -14.65
N ASN A 4 4.83 -4.31 -13.88
CA ASN A 4 3.49 -3.98 -14.40
C ASN A 4 3.20 -2.50 -14.15
N ILE A 5 3.36 -1.69 -15.21
CA ILE A 5 3.26 -0.23 -15.13
C ILE A 5 1.82 0.23 -14.83
N SER A 6 0.80 -0.52 -15.27
CA SER A 6 -0.59 -0.15 -14.96
C SER A 6 -0.91 -0.30 -13.46
N LEU A 7 -0.37 -1.32 -12.78
CA LEU A 7 -0.47 -1.42 -11.31
C LEU A 7 0.28 -0.27 -10.62
N ASP A 8 1.43 0.12 -11.16
CA ASP A 8 2.19 1.27 -10.67
C ASP A 8 1.40 2.58 -10.83
N PHE A 9 0.67 2.77 -11.95
CA PHE A 9 -0.21 3.92 -12.15
C PHE A 9 -1.27 4.01 -11.06
N PHE A 10 -2.02 2.92 -10.82
CA PHE A 10 -3.06 2.92 -9.79
C PHE A 10 -2.49 3.16 -8.39
N ARG A 11 -1.28 2.67 -8.11
CA ARG A 11 -0.59 3.02 -6.87
C ARG A 11 -0.35 4.52 -6.75
N GLY A 12 0.04 5.20 -7.83
CA GLY A 12 0.18 6.65 -7.86
C GLY A 12 -1.14 7.38 -7.64
N ILE A 13 -2.22 6.96 -8.31
CA ILE A 13 -3.56 7.56 -8.13
C ILE A 13 -4.06 7.38 -6.70
N MET A 14 -3.86 6.22 -6.09
CA MET A 14 -4.24 5.97 -4.70
C MET A 14 -3.45 6.85 -3.72
N SER A 15 -2.17 7.17 -3.99
CA SER A 15 -1.42 8.12 -3.16
C SER A 15 -1.97 9.54 -3.24
N ILE A 16 -2.44 9.97 -4.42
CA ILE A 16 -3.15 11.25 -4.59
C ILE A 16 -4.46 11.25 -3.80
N ALA A 17 -5.22 10.17 -3.88
CA ALA A 17 -6.49 10.05 -3.15
C ALA A 17 -6.28 10.18 -1.64
N VAL A 18 -5.27 9.49 -1.07
CA VAL A 18 -4.93 9.62 0.35
C VAL A 18 -4.53 11.06 0.70
N ALA A 19 -3.66 11.68 -0.10
CA ALA A 19 -3.22 13.05 0.13
C ALA A 19 -4.38 14.05 0.14
N LEU A 20 -5.29 13.96 -0.85
CA LEU A 20 -6.50 14.79 -0.91
C LEU A 20 -7.43 14.54 0.29
N GLY A 21 -7.61 13.29 0.64
CA GLY A 21 -8.42 12.94 1.79
C GLY A 21 -7.90 13.56 3.08
N HIS A 22 -6.61 13.40 3.38
CA HIS A 22 -6.01 14.00 4.58
C HIS A 22 -6.05 15.53 4.54
N PHE A 23 -5.85 16.16 3.37
CA PHE A 23 -5.96 17.61 3.22
C PHE A 23 -7.29 18.16 3.72
N PHE A 24 -8.40 17.51 3.39
CA PHE A 24 -9.72 17.94 3.85
C PHE A 24 -10.06 17.44 5.26
N HIS A 25 -9.80 16.17 5.56
CA HIS A 25 -10.24 15.56 6.81
C HIS A 25 -9.50 16.05 8.04
N TRP A 26 -8.20 16.23 7.98
CA TRP A 26 -7.42 16.73 9.12
C TRP A 26 -7.74 18.19 9.44
N ASN A 27 -8.42 18.89 8.55
CA ASN A 27 -8.81 20.28 8.69
C ASN A 27 -10.34 20.47 8.85
N GLY A 28 -11.03 19.43 9.28
CA GLY A 28 -12.46 19.51 9.61
C GLY A 28 -13.40 19.61 8.40
N GLN A 29 -12.88 19.55 7.16
CA GLN A 29 -13.66 19.68 5.92
C GLN A 29 -14.18 18.33 5.42
N THR A 30 -14.77 17.53 6.31
CA THR A 30 -15.18 16.15 6.05
C THR A 30 -16.27 16.00 4.98
N SER A 31 -17.05 17.05 4.75
CA SER A 31 -18.08 17.08 3.69
C SER A 31 -17.53 17.22 2.28
N LYS A 32 -16.29 17.71 2.12
CA LYS A 32 -15.68 17.97 0.81
C LYS A 32 -15.06 16.72 0.17
N MET A 33 -14.72 15.72 0.97
CA MET A 33 -14.09 14.48 0.49
C MET A 33 -14.65 13.29 1.25
N PRO A 34 -15.03 12.18 0.58
CA PRO A 34 -15.49 10.97 1.27
C PRO A 34 -14.43 10.40 2.21
N LEU A 35 -14.83 9.85 3.35
CA LEU A 35 -13.93 9.22 4.32
C LEU A 35 -13.21 7.98 3.75
N SER A 36 -13.78 7.37 2.71
CA SER A 36 -13.26 6.19 2.00
C SER A 36 -11.89 6.34 1.38
N PHE A 37 -11.35 7.57 1.27
CA PHE A 37 -9.99 7.75 0.75
C PHE A 37 -8.94 6.94 1.54
N ILE A 38 -9.21 6.67 2.82
CA ILE A 38 -8.35 5.85 3.69
C ILE A 38 -8.27 4.40 3.18
N LEU A 39 -9.31 3.91 2.47
CA LEU A 39 -9.30 2.58 1.84
C LEU A 39 -8.22 2.42 0.76
N ALA A 40 -7.69 3.51 0.22
CA ALA A 40 -6.57 3.44 -0.71
C ALA A 40 -5.32 2.80 -0.09
N VAL A 41 -5.21 2.79 1.25
CA VAL A 41 -4.15 2.10 1.98
C VAL A 41 -4.24 0.58 1.78
N ASP A 42 -5.45 0.00 1.77
CA ASP A 42 -5.64 -1.44 1.53
C ASP A 42 -5.14 -1.83 0.14
N PHE A 43 -5.37 -0.99 -0.87
CA PHE A 43 -4.82 -1.23 -2.20
C PHE A 43 -3.28 -1.30 -2.18
N PHE A 44 -2.60 -0.42 -1.44
CA PHE A 44 -1.14 -0.49 -1.31
C PHE A 44 -0.68 -1.77 -0.66
N LEU A 45 -1.33 -2.18 0.43
CA LEU A 45 -0.94 -3.35 1.20
C LEU A 45 -1.19 -4.65 0.42
N VAL A 46 -2.36 -4.79 -0.23
CA VAL A 46 -2.66 -5.95 -1.09
C VAL A 46 -1.69 -6.01 -2.28
N LEU A 47 -1.42 -4.87 -2.93
CA LEU A 47 -0.45 -4.80 -4.02
C LEU A 47 0.97 -5.14 -3.56
N SER A 48 1.38 -4.67 -2.38
CA SER A 48 2.68 -5.02 -1.79
C SER A 48 2.78 -6.52 -1.55
N GLY A 49 1.73 -7.14 -0.98
CA GLY A 49 1.63 -8.58 -0.82
C GLY A 49 1.81 -9.34 -2.14
N PHE A 50 1.14 -8.90 -3.20
CA PHE A 50 1.23 -9.48 -4.53
C PHE A 50 2.64 -9.36 -5.15
N VAL A 51 3.23 -8.15 -5.14
CA VAL A 51 4.52 -7.88 -5.76
C VAL A 51 5.69 -8.56 -5.02
N ILE A 52 5.62 -8.60 -3.68
CA ILE A 52 6.65 -9.27 -2.89
C ILE A 52 6.58 -10.79 -3.11
N SER A 53 5.38 -11.36 -3.19
CA SER A 53 5.19 -12.79 -3.54
C SER A 53 5.83 -13.12 -4.88
N ALA A 54 5.65 -12.27 -5.90
CA ALA A 54 6.30 -12.44 -7.19
C ALA A 54 7.84 -12.50 -7.09
N SER A 55 8.41 -11.73 -6.17
CA SER A 55 9.86 -11.73 -5.94
C SER A 55 10.33 -12.95 -5.13
N VAL A 56 9.54 -13.39 -4.14
CA VAL A 56 9.87 -14.49 -3.25
C VAL A 56 9.72 -15.84 -3.94
N PHE A 57 8.64 -16.02 -4.70
CA PHE A 57 8.30 -17.30 -5.34
C PHE A 57 9.26 -17.70 -6.47
N ASN A 58 9.88 -16.72 -7.11
CA ASN A 58 10.86 -16.96 -8.17
C ASN A 58 12.29 -17.24 -7.66
N LYS A 59 12.47 -17.39 -6.34
CA LYS A 59 13.80 -17.68 -5.77
C LYS A 59 13.90 -19.13 -5.38
N GLU A 60 14.95 -19.81 -5.83
CA GLU A 60 15.31 -21.16 -5.37
C GLU A 60 15.75 -21.15 -3.90
N ASN A 61 16.53 -20.16 -3.52
CA ASN A 61 17.03 -19.94 -2.18
C ASN A 61 16.64 -18.55 -1.66
N PHE A 62 15.96 -18.53 -0.53
CA PHE A 62 15.52 -17.30 0.13
C PHE A 62 16.45 -16.99 1.32
N ASN A 63 17.09 -15.85 1.25
CA ASN A 63 17.89 -15.34 2.36
C ASN A 63 17.09 -14.25 3.09
N THR A 64 16.59 -14.59 4.28
CA THR A 64 15.76 -13.70 5.12
C THR A 64 16.51 -12.42 5.47
N TYR A 65 17.81 -12.49 5.82
CA TYR A 65 18.59 -11.29 6.15
C TYR A 65 18.70 -10.34 4.96
N LYS A 66 19.04 -10.85 3.77
CA LYS A 66 19.09 -10.02 2.56
C LYS A 66 17.73 -9.43 2.22
N PHE A 67 16.64 -10.18 2.43
CA PHE A 67 15.29 -9.70 2.23
C PHE A 67 14.95 -8.53 3.16
N ILE A 68 15.17 -8.70 4.47
CA ILE A 68 14.92 -7.66 5.47
C ILE A 68 15.77 -6.41 5.16
N LYS A 69 17.06 -6.59 4.93
CA LYS A 69 17.99 -5.50 4.61
C LYS A 69 17.56 -4.74 3.37
N SER A 70 17.15 -5.44 2.30
CA SER A 70 16.66 -4.83 1.06
C SER A 70 15.40 -4.00 1.29
N ARG A 71 14.44 -4.49 2.08
CA ARG A 71 13.21 -3.77 2.39
C ARG A 71 13.46 -2.55 3.26
N TYR A 72 14.30 -2.72 4.29
CA TYR A 72 14.67 -1.62 5.18
C TYR A 72 15.29 -0.46 4.41
N PHE A 73 16.31 -0.72 3.62
CA PHE A 73 16.99 0.32 2.86
C PHE A 73 16.18 0.88 1.68
N ARG A 74 15.13 0.20 1.27
CA ARG A 74 14.15 0.76 0.33
C ARG A 74 13.24 1.81 0.97
N LEU A 75 12.83 1.61 2.23
CA LEU A 75 11.84 2.44 2.91
C LEU A 75 12.50 3.60 3.68
N ILE A 76 13.55 3.29 4.46
CA ILE A 76 14.11 4.21 5.46
C ILE A 76 14.63 5.54 4.90
N PRO A 77 15.30 5.64 3.74
CA PRO A 77 15.89 6.91 3.31
C PRO A 77 14.85 8.00 3.05
N VAL A 78 13.77 7.67 2.35
CA VAL A 78 12.69 8.62 2.05
C VAL A 78 11.91 8.93 3.31
N TYR A 79 11.63 7.92 4.13
CA TYR A 79 10.94 8.08 5.40
C TYR A 79 11.69 9.05 6.33
N LEU A 80 12.98 8.82 6.58
CA LEU A 80 13.79 9.71 7.42
C LEU A 80 13.87 11.13 6.86
N PHE A 81 14.04 11.26 5.55
CA PHE A 81 14.04 12.59 4.92
C PHE A 81 12.72 13.32 5.18
N CYS A 82 11.57 12.68 4.97
CA CYS A 82 10.27 13.29 5.21
C CYS A 82 10.04 13.60 6.71
N VAL A 83 10.48 12.74 7.62
CA VAL A 83 10.44 13.01 9.07
C VAL A 83 11.25 14.27 9.39
N ILE A 84 12.51 14.34 8.95
CA ILE A 84 13.40 15.48 9.25
C ILE A 84 12.82 16.79 8.72
N ILE A 85 12.39 16.85 7.45
CA ILE A 85 11.85 18.09 6.89
C ILE A 85 10.53 18.50 7.52
N THR A 86 9.76 17.57 8.08
CA THR A 86 8.51 17.87 8.81
C THR A 86 8.80 18.36 10.22
N LEU A 87 9.80 17.81 10.89
CA LEU A 87 10.18 18.20 12.25
C LEU A 87 10.78 19.61 12.33
N ILE A 88 11.56 20.02 11.32
CA ILE A 88 12.21 21.32 11.33
C ILE A 88 11.18 22.47 11.46
N PRO A 89 10.18 22.60 10.58
CA PRO A 89 9.18 23.66 10.74
C PRO A 89 8.29 23.44 11.96
N GLN A 90 7.97 22.22 12.36
CA GLN A 90 7.22 21.98 13.61
C GLN A 90 7.94 22.55 14.83
N TYR A 91 9.25 22.45 14.88
CA TYR A 91 10.08 23.02 15.95
C TYR A 91 9.93 24.55 16.02
N PHE A 92 9.81 25.25 14.88
CA PHE A 92 9.75 26.70 14.85
C PHE A 92 8.32 27.27 14.93
N PHE A 93 7.31 26.54 14.41
CA PHE A 93 5.97 27.08 14.21
C PHE A 93 4.87 26.37 15.01
N ALA A 94 5.12 25.18 15.57
CA ALA A 94 4.11 24.52 16.37
C ALA A 94 4.08 25.10 17.80
N GLU A 95 2.91 25.51 18.26
CA GLU A 95 2.72 26.05 19.61
C GLU A 95 3.08 25.05 20.71
N ASN A 96 2.87 23.75 20.47
CA ASN A 96 3.11 22.68 21.42
C ASN A 96 4.07 21.63 20.81
N PHE A 97 5.27 22.03 20.45
CA PHE A 97 6.26 21.11 19.92
C PHE A 97 6.74 20.12 21.00
N VAL A 98 6.46 18.85 20.79
CA VAL A 98 6.97 17.76 21.64
C VAL A 98 8.35 17.33 21.12
N LYS A 99 9.38 17.49 21.92
CA LYS A 99 10.74 17.00 21.55
C LYS A 99 10.77 15.47 21.55
N PRO A 100 11.31 14.84 20.50
CA PRO A 100 11.50 13.39 20.48
C PRO A 100 12.47 12.97 21.61
N ASN A 101 12.11 11.94 22.32
CA ASN A 101 12.99 11.28 23.28
C ASN A 101 13.80 10.16 22.60
N SER A 102 14.71 9.53 23.32
CA SER A 102 15.57 8.46 22.79
C SER A 102 14.76 7.26 22.26
N LEU A 103 13.64 6.93 22.89
CA LEU A 103 12.76 5.85 22.42
C LEU A 103 12.05 6.21 21.12
N ASP A 104 11.64 7.48 20.96
CA ASP A 104 11.03 7.96 19.70
C ASP A 104 12.02 7.86 18.56
N VAL A 105 13.29 8.23 18.80
CA VAL A 105 14.36 8.09 17.79
C VAL A 105 14.57 6.62 17.41
N ILE A 106 14.62 5.71 18.39
CA ILE A 106 14.75 4.27 18.13
C ILE A 106 13.57 3.76 17.32
N ARG A 107 12.33 4.17 17.66
CA ARG A 107 11.12 3.80 16.91
C ARG A 107 11.16 4.27 15.46
N ILE A 108 11.54 5.52 15.23
CA ILE A 108 11.71 6.06 13.87
C ILE A 108 12.77 5.25 13.10
N LEU A 109 13.95 5.05 13.67
CA LEU A 109 15.04 4.33 13.01
C LEU A 109 14.72 2.84 12.77
N SER A 110 13.95 2.21 13.64
CA SER A 110 13.51 0.81 13.47
C SER A 110 12.25 0.65 12.61
N ILE A 111 11.66 1.74 12.11
CA ILE A 111 10.32 1.73 11.49
C ILE A 111 9.31 1.07 12.44
N GLY A 112 9.38 1.41 13.71
CA GLY A 112 8.72 0.69 14.82
C GLY A 112 7.48 1.38 15.38
N GLU A 113 6.85 2.31 14.68
CA GLU A 113 5.71 3.09 15.19
C GLU A 113 4.50 2.22 15.56
N MET A 114 4.33 1.07 14.89
CA MET A 114 3.26 0.12 15.19
C MET A 114 3.63 -0.92 16.26
N LEU A 115 4.89 -0.95 16.69
CA LEU A 115 5.31 -1.84 17.76
C LEU A 115 5.04 -1.19 19.11
N PRO A 116 4.14 -1.75 19.94
CA PRO A 116 3.93 -1.26 21.29
C PRO A 116 5.17 -1.54 22.13
N MET A 117 5.94 -0.52 22.40
CA MET A 117 7.19 -0.66 23.19
C MET A 117 6.96 -0.63 24.69
N ASN A 118 5.74 -0.54 25.20
CA ASN A 118 5.39 -0.76 26.62
C ASN A 118 3.86 -0.66 26.80
N ASN A 119 3.30 -1.33 27.79
CA ASN A 119 1.91 -1.20 28.25
C ASN A 119 1.57 0.22 28.78
N LEU A 120 2.45 1.16 28.67
CA LEU A 120 2.36 2.50 29.22
C LEU A 120 2.34 3.50 28.08
N ARG A 121 1.13 4.02 27.85
CA ARG A 121 0.81 5.21 27.06
C ARG A 121 1.64 5.33 25.77
N PHE A 122 1.00 5.12 24.67
CA PHE A 122 1.39 5.68 23.40
C PHE A 122 1.48 7.21 23.52
N ILE A 123 2.58 7.73 24.04
CA ILE A 123 2.91 9.15 23.84
C ILE A 123 3.41 9.21 22.42
N TYR A 124 2.51 9.59 21.53
CA TYR A 124 2.70 9.54 20.10
C TYR A 124 3.58 10.71 19.66
N PHE A 125 4.85 10.45 19.55
CA PHE A 125 5.67 11.24 18.67
C PHE A 125 5.55 10.64 17.27
N GLU A 126 4.63 11.15 16.51
CA GLU A 126 4.38 10.72 15.13
C GLU A 126 4.40 11.95 14.21
N PRO A 127 5.57 12.37 13.73
CA PRO A 127 5.72 13.63 13.00
C PRO A 127 4.95 13.68 11.69
N LEU A 128 4.67 12.52 11.08
CA LEU A 128 3.94 12.44 9.80
C LEU A 128 2.44 12.11 9.96
N GLY A 129 2.00 11.55 11.08
CA GLY A 129 0.61 11.13 11.29
C GLY A 129 0.14 9.93 10.46
N ILE A 130 1.04 9.33 9.67
CA ILE A 130 0.75 8.24 8.72
C ILE A 130 1.76 7.10 8.77
N SER A 131 2.76 7.19 9.61
CA SER A 131 3.92 6.28 9.66
C SER A 131 3.53 4.86 10.04
N TYR A 132 2.38 4.68 10.71
CA TYR A 132 1.88 3.37 11.12
C TYR A 132 1.77 2.38 9.94
N THR A 133 1.37 2.85 8.75
CA THR A 133 1.22 1.97 7.58
C THR A 133 2.56 1.41 7.11
N ILE A 134 3.61 2.24 7.12
CA ILE A 134 4.96 1.84 6.73
C ILE A 134 5.53 0.86 7.74
N SER A 135 5.29 1.13 9.03
CA SER A 135 5.68 0.24 10.11
C SER A 135 4.98 -1.12 10.00
N ALA A 136 3.64 -1.13 9.80
CA ALA A 136 2.88 -2.36 9.60
C ALA A 136 3.36 -3.10 8.34
N GLU A 137 3.54 -2.39 7.22
CA GLU A 137 4.06 -2.95 5.96
C GLU A 137 5.42 -3.64 6.15
N PHE A 138 6.33 -2.98 6.84
CA PHE A 138 7.67 -3.52 7.07
C PHE A 138 7.62 -4.76 7.96
N TRP A 139 7.04 -4.67 9.16
CA TRP A 139 7.09 -5.74 10.15
C TRP A 139 6.24 -6.95 9.79
N VAL A 140 5.03 -6.75 9.26
CA VAL A 140 4.21 -7.87 8.74
C VAL A 140 4.95 -8.53 7.57
N GLY A 141 5.55 -7.76 6.68
CA GLY A 141 6.33 -8.30 5.57
C GLY A 141 7.54 -9.13 6.02
N VAL A 142 8.27 -8.66 7.04
CA VAL A 142 9.44 -9.37 7.61
C VAL A 142 9.05 -10.71 8.24
N LEU A 143 7.87 -10.80 8.83
CA LEU A 143 7.38 -12.04 9.47
C LEU A 143 6.70 -12.98 8.46
N LEU A 144 5.82 -12.44 7.61
CA LEU A 144 4.98 -13.25 6.72
C LEU A 144 5.77 -13.88 5.58
N PHE A 145 6.66 -13.16 4.89
CA PHE A 145 7.28 -13.68 3.68
C PHE A 145 8.31 -14.78 3.88
N PRO A 146 9.13 -14.80 4.95
CA PRO A 146 9.92 -15.99 5.27
C PRO A 146 9.05 -17.22 5.52
N LEU A 147 7.93 -17.06 6.25
CA LEU A 147 6.98 -18.14 6.51
C LEU A 147 6.33 -18.64 5.19
N VAL A 148 5.87 -17.72 4.36
CA VAL A 148 5.31 -18.02 3.02
C VAL A 148 6.31 -18.79 2.17
N PHE A 149 7.58 -18.39 2.16
CA PHE A 149 8.63 -19.11 1.43
C PHE A 149 8.81 -20.55 1.94
N VAL A 150 8.90 -20.72 3.27
CA VAL A 150 9.07 -22.05 3.89
C VAL A 150 7.88 -22.96 3.57
N ILE A 151 6.64 -22.46 3.76
CA ILE A 151 5.43 -23.23 3.45
C ILE A 151 5.40 -23.62 1.97
N ARG A 152 5.68 -22.66 1.07
CA ARG A 152 5.70 -22.94 -0.37
C ARG A 152 6.73 -23.98 -0.76
N LYS A 153 7.93 -23.94 -0.16
CA LYS A 153 9.03 -24.86 -0.48
C LYS A 153 8.79 -26.29 0.00
N TYR A 154 8.25 -26.45 1.22
CA TYR A 154 8.17 -27.75 1.89
C TYR A 154 6.75 -28.34 1.96
N ALA A 155 5.71 -27.50 1.85
CA ALA A 155 4.32 -27.90 2.01
C ALA A 155 3.41 -27.01 1.14
N SER A 156 3.66 -26.93 -0.16
CA SER A 156 3.00 -25.99 -1.08
C SER A 156 1.46 -26.10 -1.08
N GLN A 157 0.92 -27.31 -0.85
CA GLN A 157 -0.53 -27.54 -0.73
C GLN A 157 -1.15 -26.84 0.49
N LEU A 158 -0.38 -26.53 1.53
CA LEU A 158 -0.85 -25.85 2.73
C LEU A 158 -0.82 -24.32 2.59
N LEU A 159 -0.18 -23.80 1.57
CA LEU A 159 0.00 -22.34 1.43
C LEU A 159 -1.35 -21.61 1.36
N LEU A 160 -2.24 -22.00 0.47
CA LEU A 160 -3.56 -21.38 0.35
C LEU A 160 -4.43 -21.55 1.60
N PRO A 161 -4.58 -22.76 2.18
CA PRO A 161 -5.29 -22.94 3.44
C PRO A 161 -4.78 -22.03 4.57
N VAL A 162 -3.47 -21.97 4.79
CA VAL A 162 -2.87 -21.13 5.84
C VAL A 162 -3.15 -19.66 5.61
N LEU A 163 -3.02 -19.16 4.38
CA LEU A 163 -3.30 -17.76 4.05
C LEU A 163 -4.79 -17.43 4.19
N ILE A 164 -5.68 -18.34 3.83
CA ILE A 164 -7.12 -18.19 4.05
C ILE A 164 -7.42 -18.11 5.54
N ILE A 165 -6.82 -18.97 6.38
CA ILE A 165 -6.97 -18.92 7.84
C ILE A 165 -6.47 -17.59 8.39
N PHE A 166 -5.31 -17.09 7.97
CA PHE A 166 -4.81 -15.79 8.41
C PHE A 166 -5.74 -14.64 7.99
N SER A 167 -6.23 -14.68 6.75
CA SER A 167 -7.18 -13.67 6.26
C SER A 167 -8.50 -13.71 7.02
N LEU A 168 -9.06 -14.90 7.26
CA LEU A 168 -10.30 -15.07 8.01
C LEU A 168 -10.12 -14.65 9.48
N PHE A 169 -9.04 -15.05 10.12
CA PHE A 169 -8.72 -14.64 11.48
C PHE A 169 -8.66 -13.12 11.60
N ALA A 170 -7.87 -12.47 10.73
CA ALA A 170 -7.73 -11.03 10.73
C ALA A 170 -9.05 -10.33 10.43
N PHE A 171 -9.80 -10.80 9.44
CA PHE A 171 -11.11 -10.25 9.06
C PHE A 171 -12.11 -10.37 10.20
N LEU A 172 -12.30 -11.57 10.78
CA LEU A 172 -13.24 -11.81 11.87
C LEU A 172 -12.87 -11.02 13.13
N LYS A 173 -11.57 -10.90 13.44
CA LYS A 173 -11.11 -10.10 14.57
C LYS A 173 -11.50 -8.64 14.40
N ILE A 174 -11.28 -8.05 13.22
CA ILE A 174 -11.63 -6.65 12.95
C ILE A 174 -13.15 -6.47 12.98
N VAL A 175 -13.93 -7.34 12.33
CA VAL A 175 -15.39 -7.23 12.25
C VAL A 175 -16.06 -7.38 13.61
N ASN A 176 -15.59 -8.32 14.45
CA ASN A 176 -16.19 -8.57 15.76
C ASN A 176 -15.87 -7.49 16.79
N ASP A 177 -14.66 -6.94 16.73
CA ASP A 177 -14.20 -6.01 17.76
C ASP A 177 -14.53 -4.55 17.44
N THR A 178 -14.83 -4.22 16.18
CA THR A 178 -14.96 -2.84 15.75
C THR A 178 -15.99 -2.63 14.66
N SER A 179 -16.78 -1.57 14.82
CA SER A 179 -17.61 -1.01 13.76
C SER A 179 -16.85 -0.02 12.89
N ASP A 180 -15.58 0.30 13.24
CA ASP A 180 -14.75 1.31 12.59
C ASP A 180 -13.43 0.74 12.08
N PHE A 181 -13.48 0.13 10.88
CA PHE A 181 -12.32 -0.43 10.21
C PHE A 181 -11.20 0.60 9.96
N LEU A 182 -11.54 1.87 9.84
CA LEU A 182 -10.64 2.92 9.38
C LEU A 182 -9.90 3.67 10.50
N ARG A 183 -10.49 3.79 11.70
CA ARG A 183 -10.01 4.74 12.72
C ARG A 183 -9.17 4.14 13.83
N ILE A 184 -9.20 2.82 14.01
CA ILE A 184 -8.59 2.19 15.18
C ILE A 184 -7.25 1.50 14.94
N HIS A 185 -6.55 1.90 13.88
CA HIS A 185 -5.28 1.29 13.51
C HIS A 185 -4.21 1.32 14.61
N TYR A 186 -4.27 2.30 15.53
CA TYR A 186 -3.36 2.36 16.69
C TYR A 186 -3.86 1.62 17.92
N ALA A 187 -5.15 1.29 18.00
CA ALA A 187 -5.69 0.57 19.15
C ALA A 187 -5.13 -0.86 19.20
N LEU A 188 -4.97 -1.39 20.42
CA LEU A 188 -4.49 -2.76 20.62
C LEU A 188 -5.61 -3.77 20.37
N ALA A 189 -5.37 -4.68 19.47
CA ALA A 189 -6.21 -5.86 19.22
C ALA A 189 -5.87 -7.00 20.19
N TYR A 190 -4.57 -7.12 20.52
CA TYR A 190 -3.99 -8.03 21.51
C TYR A 190 -2.84 -7.32 22.22
N PRO A 191 -2.34 -7.85 23.37
CA PRO A 191 -1.08 -7.37 23.93
C PRO A 191 -0.01 -7.35 22.84
N PHE A 192 0.60 -6.20 22.61
CA PHE A 192 1.67 -5.97 21.59
C PHE A 192 1.25 -6.03 20.11
N ILE A 193 -0.04 -6.14 19.77
CA ILE A 193 -0.52 -6.16 18.38
C ILE A 193 -1.63 -5.13 18.19
N THR A 194 -1.42 -4.17 17.30
CA THR A 194 -2.44 -3.17 16.96
C THR A 194 -3.37 -3.67 15.85
N TYR A 195 -4.57 -3.05 15.73
CA TYR A 195 -5.48 -3.36 14.61
C TYR A 195 -4.86 -3.01 13.26
N GLY A 196 -3.96 -2.03 13.17
CA GLY A 196 -3.23 -1.75 11.93
C GLY A 196 -2.35 -2.90 11.46
N VAL A 197 -1.72 -3.63 12.39
CA VAL A 197 -0.97 -4.86 12.06
C VAL A 197 -1.91 -5.98 11.61
N ILE A 198 -3.06 -6.15 12.28
CA ILE A 198 -4.06 -7.15 11.88
C ILE A 198 -4.63 -6.84 10.49
N ARG A 199 -4.93 -5.57 10.20
CA ARG A 199 -5.37 -5.12 8.87
C ARG A 199 -4.30 -5.38 7.80
N CYS A 200 -3.05 -5.03 8.09
CA CYS A 200 -1.95 -5.31 7.16
C CYS A 200 -1.75 -6.82 6.93
N LEU A 201 -1.94 -7.66 7.94
CA LEU A 201 -1.91 -9.12 7.79
C LEU A 201 -3.01 -9.62 6.86
N LEU A 202 -4.25 -9.09 6.98
CA LEU A 202 -5.34 -9.38 6.06
C LEU A 202 -4.96 -9.05 4.63
N ASP A 203 -4.56 -7.81 4.38
CA ASP A 203 -4.28 -7.28 3.05
C ASP A 203 -3.08 -7.99 2.39
N TYR A 204 -2.02 -8.22 3.14
CA TYR A 204 -0.85 -8.96 2.65
C TYR A 204 -1.20 -10.41 2.32
N SER A 205 -1.99 -11.08 3.17
CA SER A 205 -2.44 -12.44 2.89
C SER A 205 -3.28 -12.51 1.62
N LEU A 206 -4.20 -11.55 1.41
CA LEU A 206 -4.96 -11.41 0.17
C LEU A 206 -4.05 -11.15 -1.04
N GLY A 207 -2.99 -10.34 -0.89
CA GLY A 207 -1.99 -10.12 -1.93
C GLY A 207 -1.22 -11.38 -2.31
N VAL A 208 -0.82 -12.20 -1.32
CA VAL A 208 -0.15 -13.49 -1.57
C VAL A 208 -1.11 -14.48 -2.24
N ILE A 209 -2.37 -14.55 -1.80
CA ILE A 209 -3.42 -15.37 -2.43
C ILE A 209 -3.61 -14.92 -3.89
N ALA A 210 -3.71 -13.61 -4.13
CA ALA A 210 -3.83 -13.05 -5.48
C ALA A 210 -2.69 -13.51 -6.40
N TYR A 211 -1.45 -13.46 -5.91
CA TYR A 211 -0.30 -13.90 -6.69
C TYR A 211 -0.32 -15.41 -6.95
N THR A 212 -0.68 -16.21 -5.95
CA THR A 212 -0.78 -17.67 -6.09
C THR A 212 -1.81 -18.06 -7.14
N ILE A 213 -3.01 -17.42 -7.14
CA ILE A 213 -4.05 -17.63 -8.16
C ILE A 213 -3.55 -17.20 -9.55
N PHE A 214 -2.90 -16.05 -9.64
CA PHE A 214 -2.35 -15.54 -10.90
C PHE A 214 -1.30 -16.49 -11.49
N GLU A 215 -0.38 -16.97 -10.68
CA GLU A 215 0.68 -17.89 -11.08
C GLU A 215 0.13 -19.23 -11.58
N GLN A 216 -0.79 -19.86 -10.83
CA GLN A 216 -1.43 -21.11 -11.22
C GLN A 216 -2.16 -21.01 -12.57
N ARG A 217 -2.90 -19.90 -12.80
CA ARG A 217 -3.58 -19.67 -14.07
C ARG A 217 -2.62 -19.47 -15.22
N THR A 218 -1.50 -18.80 -14.99
CA THR A 218 -0.48 -18.54 -16.02
C THR A 218 0.18 -19.87 -16.43
N THR A 219 0.60 -20.69 -15.47
CA THR A 219 1.21 -22.00 -15.71
C THR A 219 0.26 -22.96 -16.44
N ASN A 220 -1.00 -23.02 -16.02
CA ASN A 220 -2.00 -23.85 -16.67
C ASN A 220 -2.28 -23.40 -18.12
N ASN A 221 -2.25 -22.10 -18.39
CA ASN A 221 -2.43 -21.60 -19.75
C ASN A 221 -1.23 -21.89 -20.63
N GLU A 222 -0.01 -21.80 -20.13
CA GLU A 222 1.21 -22.16 -20.85
C GLU A 222 1.22 -23.63 -21.21
N GLN A 223 0.83 -24.53 -20.29
CA GLN A 223 0.72 -25.97 -20.55
C GLN A 223 -0.36 -26.28 -21.60
N ARG A 224 -1.50 -25.57 -21.60
CA ARG A 224 -2.54 -25.74 -22.61
C ARG A 224 -2.10 -25.27 -23.99
N THR A 225 -1.32 -24.20 -24.06
CA THR A 225 -0.82 -23.65 -25.33
C THR A 225 0.21 -24.61 -25.95
N THR A 226 1.09 -25.19 -25.14
CA THR A 226 2.07 -26.21 -25.61
C THR A 226 1.39 -27.48 -26.14
N ASN A 227 0.26 -27.86 -25.56
CA ASN A 227 -0.49 -29.06 -25.99
C ASN A 227 -1.43 -28.78 -27.19
N ASN A 228 -1.74 -27.50 -27.52
CA ASN A 228 -2.66 -27.09 -28.59
C ASN A 228 -2.00 -26.15 -29.58
N GLU A 229 -0.83 -26.45 -30.09
CA GLU A 229 0.01 -25.54 -30.91
C GLU A 229 -0.58 -25.05 -32.24
N GLN A 230 -1.85 -25.28 -32.57
CA GLN A 230 -2.35 -24.89 -33.90
C GLN A 230 -3.69 -24.17 -33.99
N ARG A 231 -4.36 -23.71 -32.91
CA ARG A 231 -5.67 -23.07 -33.04
C ARG A 231 -6.01 -21.94 -32.06
N THR A 232 -5.19 -20.94 -31.93
CA THR A 232 -5.67 -19.64 -31.38
C THR A 232 -5.78 -18.61 -32.50
N THR A 233 -6.94 -18.56 -33.13
CA THR A 233 -7.26 -17.53 -34.10
C THR A 233 -7.30 -16.15 -33.43
N ASN A 234 -6.97 -15.08 -34.18
CA ASN A 234 -7.00 -13.68 -33.75
C ASN A 234 -8.34 -13.29 -33.07
N ASN A 235 -9.41 -14.04 -33.30
CA ASN A 235 -10.73 -13.82 -32.73
C ASN A 235 -10.82 -14.23 -31.24
N GLU A 236 -10.12 -15.28 -30.79
CA GLU A 236 -10.12 -15.68 -29.37
C GLU A 236 -9.33 -14.71 -28.51
N GLN A 237 -8.23 -14.17 -29.04
CA GLN A 237 -7.47 -13.11 -28.35
C GLN A 237 -8.27 -11.82 -28.23
N ARG A 238 -9.08 -11.47 -29.23
CA ARG A 238 -9.92 -10.28 -29.21
C ARG A 238 -11.10 -10.42 -28.23
N THR A 239 -11.75 -11.57 -28.19
CA THR A 239 -12.84 -11.83 -27.23
C THR A 239 -12.34 -11.86 -25.78
N THR A 240 -11.20 -12.49 -25.49
CA THR A 240 -10.60 -12.50 -24.15
C THR A 240 -10.18 -11.11 -23.68
N ASN A 241 -9.74 -10.23 -24.57
CA ASN A 241 -9.43 -8.83 -24.26
C ASN A 241 -10.70 -8.02 -23.91
N ASN A 242 -11.80 -8.26 -24.62
CA ASN A 242 -13.07 -7.59 -24.34
C ASN A 242 -13.65 -7.96 -22.97
N TRP A 243 -13.64 -9.23 -22.61
CA TRP A 243 -14.05 -9.69 -21.29
C TRP A 243 -13.19 -9.14 -20.18
N ALA A 244 -11.88 -9.09 -20.36
CA ALA A 244 -10.96 -8.46 -19.39
C ALA A 244 -11.29 -6.98 -19.20
N THR A 245 -11.60 -6.26 -20.27
CA THR A 245 -11.99 -4.85 -20.22
C THR A 245 -13.30 -4.65 -19.47
N VAL A 246 -14.34 -5.40 -19.79
CA VAL A 246 -15.64 -5.33 -19.12
C VAL A 246 -15.49 -5.62 -17.63
N PHE A 247 -14.74 -6.66 -17.28
CA PHE A 247 -14.49 -7.03 -15.90
C PHE A 247 -13.74 -5.92 -15.14
N GLN A 248 -12.69 -5.33 -15.71
CA GLN A 248 -11.94 -4.23 -15.12
C GLN A 248 -12.82 -3.00 -14.92
N LEU A 249 -13.70 -2.67 -15.88
CA LEU A 249 -14.63 -1.56 -15.74
C LEU A 249 -15.67 -1.81 -14.63
N ILE A 250 -16.21 -3.02 -14.55
CA ILE A 250 -17.13 -3.40 -13.46
C ILE A 250 -16.45 -3.23 -12.11
N VAL A 251 -15.22 -3.71 -11.95
CA VAL A 251 -14.46 -3.57 -10.70
C VAL A 251 -14.19 -2.11 -10.36
N LEU A 252 -13.83 -1.27 -11.35
CA LEU A 252 -13.65 0.17 -11.13
C LEU A 252 -14.94 0.86 -10.71
N VAL A 253 -16.07 0.51 -11.35
CA VAL A 253 -17.38 1.04 -10.97
C VAL A 253 -17.73 0.63 -9.54
N LEU A 254 -17.51 -0.63 -9.15
CA LEU A 254 -17.72 -1.09 -7.78
C LEU A 254 -16.82 -0.34 -6.78
N CYS A 255 -15.53 -0.15 -7.10
CA CYS A 255 -14.63 0.67 -6.30
C CYS A 255 -15.16 2.09 -6.14
N PHE A 256 -15.62 2.72 -7.23
CA PHE A 256 -16.18 4.07 -7.21
C PHE A 256 -17.45 4.16 -6.40
N LEU A 257 -18.38 3.21 -6.54
CA LEU A 257 -19.63 3.17 -5.79
C LEU A 257 -19.37 2.99 -4.28
N LEU A 258 -18.47 2.10 -3.91
CA LEU A 258 -18.04 1.94 -2.52
C LEU A 258 -17.37 3.22 -2.01
N TYR A 259 -16.50 3.82 -2.81
CA TYR A 259 -15.81 5.06 -2.47
C TYR A 259 -16.76 6.24 -2.25
N ARG A 260 -17.87 6.32 -2.98
CA ARG A 260 -18.85 7.39 -2.89
C ARG A 260 -19.87 7.20 -1.76
N LYS A 261 -20.18 5.96 -1.38
CA LYS A 261 -21.33 5.61 -0.53
C LYS A 261 -21.00 5.57 0.96
N ILE A 262 -20.22 6.51 1.46
CA ILE A 262 -19.83 6.50 2.85
C ILE A 262 -20.75 7.35 3.69
N SER A 263 -21.66 6.66 4.31
CA SER A 263 -22.20 6.99 5.62
C SER A 263 -21.50 6.13 6.68
N TYR A 264 -21.58 6.54 7.93
CA TYR A 264 -20.98 5.90 9.10
C TYR A 264 -21.30 4.40 9.33
N ASN A 265 -22.00 3.75 8.43
CA ASN A 265 -22.37 2.33 8.49
C ASN A 265 -21.49 1.51 7.55
N ARG A 266 -20.42 0.99 8.04
CA ARG A 266 -19.13 0.66 7.43
C ARG A 266 -18.94 -0.79 7.02
N VAL A 267 -19.99 -1.59 6.95
CA VAL A 267 -19.88 -2.99 6.51
C VAL A 267 -19.29 -3.08 5.08
N ASN A 268 -19.57 -2.08 4.24
CA ASN A 268 -19.08 -2.06 2.85
C ASN A 268 -17.55 -1.88 2.76
N GLU A 269 -16.93 -1.26 3.76
CA GLU A 269 -15.49 -1.02 3.76
C GLU A 269 -14.70 -2.32 3.93
N PHE A 270 -15.25 -3.30 4.66
CA PHE A 270 -14.64 -4.62 4.84
C PHE A 270 -14.51 -5.43 3.54
N VAL A 271 -15.30 -5.08 2.53
CA VAL A 271 -15.26 -5.75 1.22
C VAL A 271 -14.16 -5.20 0.32
N PHE A 272 -13.70 -3.98 0.58
CA PHE A 272 -12.77 -3.26 -0.31
C PHE A 272 -11.43 -3.99 -0.53
N PRO A 273 -10.75 -4.58 0.47
CA PRO A 273 -9.52 -5.35 0.25
C PRO A 273 -9.70 -6.51 -0.73
N PHE A 274 -10.86 -7.18 -0.69
CA PHE A 274 -11.17 -8.27 -1.62
C PHE A 274 -11.37 -7.77 -3.05
N ILE A 275 -11.99 -6.59 -3.21
CA ILE A 275 -12.12 -5.94 -4.51
C ILE A 275 -10.74 -5.53 -5.05
N CYS A 276 -9.86 -5.00 -4.19
CA CYS A 276 -8.46 -4.71 -4.54
C CYS A 276 -7.73 -5.96 -5.03
N MET A 277 -7.89 -7.09 -4.33
CA MET A 277 -7.31 -8.37 -4.74
C MET A 277 -7.75 -8.76 -6.16
N VAL A 278 -9.05 -8.72 -6.43
CA VAL A 278 -9.62 -9.06 -7.73
C VAL A 278 -9.15 -8.10 -8.83
N PHE A 279 -9.08 -6.81 -8.53
CA PHE A 279 -8.60 -5.80 -9.46
C PHE A 279 -7.12 -5.99 -9.82
N ILE A 280 -6.28 -6.24 -8.82
CA ILE A 280 -4.85 -6.51 -9.01
C ILE A 280 -4.63 -7.75 -9.89
N ILE A 281 -5.36 -8.86 -9.63
CA ILE A 281 -5.31 -10.05 -10.48
C ILE A 281 -5.67 -9.70 -11.93
N SER A 282 -6.73 -8.92 -12.14
CA SER A 282 -7.21 -8.57 -13.48
C SER A 282 -6.17 -7.81 -14.29
N LEU A 283 -5.48 -6.84 -13.66
CA LEU A 283 -4.41 -6.06 -14.29
C LEU A 283 -3.11 -6.85 -14.45
N ALA A 284 -2.85 -7.82 -13.55
CA ALA A 284 -1.66 -8.67 -13.61
C ALA A 284 -1.62 -9.53 -14.87
N HIS A 285 -2.76 -9.94 -15.41
CA HIS A 285 -2.86 -10.67 -16.67
C HIS A 285 -2.49 -9.87 -17.91
N ARG A 286 -2.23 -8.57 -17.79
CA ARG A 286 -1.79 -7.66 -18.88
C ARG A 286 -2.74 -7.60 -20.06
N ARG A 287 -4.03 -7.75 -19.84
CA ARG A 287 -5.11 -7.72 -20.83
C ARG A 287 -6.09 -6.61 -20.50
N GLY A 288 -6.88 -6.21 -21.51
CA GLY A 288 -7.91 -5.19 -21.33
C GLY A 288 -7.43 -3.76 -21.59
N VAL A 289 -8.39 -2.88 -21.90
CA VAL A 289 -8.12 -1.49 -22.30
C VAL A 289 -7.46 -0.70 -21.18
N ILE A 290 -7.87 -0.89 -19.94
CA ILE A 290 -7.30 -0.18 -18.78
C ILE A 290 -5.81 -0.49 -18.63
N PHE A 291 -5.41 -1.76 -18.79
CA PHE A 291 -3.99 -2.11 -18.77
C PHE A 291 -3.22 -1.34 -19.86
N HIS A 292 -3.72 -1.31 -21.12
CA HIS A 292 -3.02 -0.68 -22.23
C HIS A 292 -2.96 0.83 -22.09
N TRP A 293 -4.01 1.48 -21.58
CA TRP A 293 -4.03 2.93 -21.40
C TRP A 293 -2.99 3.44 -20.42
N PHE A 294 -2.72 2.68 -19.38
CA PHE A 294 -1.81 3.10 -18.31
C PHE A 294 -0.44 2.40 -18.33
N ASN A 295 -0.21 1.49 -19.28
CA ASN A 295 1.09 0.83 -19.46
C ASN A 295 2.05 1.68 -20.32
N ASN A 296 2.30 2.91 -19.89
CA ASN A 296 3.09 3.91 -20.61
C ASN A 296 3.93 4.76 -19.64
N GLY A 297 4.58 5.80 -20.17
CA GLY A 297 5.43 6.71 -19.40
C GLY A 297 4.69 7.45 -18.27
N ILE A 298 3.40 7.76 -18.46
CA ILE A 298 2.55 8.39 -17.44
C ILE A 298 2.35 7.43 -16.27
N GLY A 299 2.01 6.17 -16.56
CA GLY A 299 1.87 5.14 -15.53
C GLY A 299 3.17 4.92 -14.76
N GLN A 300 4.30 4.92 -15.44
CA GLN A 300 5.61 4.81 -14.83
C GLN A 300 5.94 6.01 -13.93
N PHE A 301 5.61 7.22 -14.36
CA PHE A 301 5.81 8.44 -13.59
C PHE A 301 5.04 8.37 -12.26
N PHE A 302 3.72 8.15 -12.31
CA PHE A 302 2.88 8.06 -11.11
C PHE A 302 3.32 6.94 -10.17
N GLY A 303 3.69 5.80 -10.72
CA GLY A 303 4.22 4.69 -9.92
C GLY A 303 5.52 5.01 -9.20
N ASN A 304 6.41 5.74 -9.85
CA ASN A 304 7.70 6.12 -9.28
C ASN A 304 7.55 7.12 -8.11
N ILE A 305 6.64 8.09 -8.23
CA ILE A 305 6.44 9.13 -7.20
C ILE A 305 5.52 8.69 -6.06
N SER A 306 4.83 7.55 -6.16
CA SER A 306 3.77 7.15 -5.23
C SER A 306 4.21 7.07 -3.77
N TYR A 307 5.38 6.49 -3.50
CA TYR A 307 5.91 6.35 -2.14
C TYR A 307 6.40 7.70 -1.56
N PRO A 308 7.23 8.48 -2.26
CA PRO A 308 7.56 9.83 -1.80
C PRO A 308 6.34 10.73 -1.61
N MET A 309 5.35 10.64 -2.49
CA MET A 309 4.12 11.41 -2.40
C MET A 309 3.31 11.06 -1.15
N TYR A 310 3.20 9.77 -0.85
CA TYR A 310 2.55 9.30 0.38
C TYR A 310 3.25 9.82 1.64
N LEU A 311 4.56 10.02 1.62
CA LEU A 311 5.31 10.48 2.80
C LEU A 311 5.40 12.00 2.94
N ILE A 312 5.42 12.73 1.83
CA ILE A 312 5.61 14.19 1.87
C ILE A 312 4.32 14.99 2.11
N HIS A 313 3.16 14.39 1.81
CA HIS A 313 1.90 15.14 1.85
C HIS A 313 1.54 15.73 3.22
N PRO A 314 1.85 15.12 4.40
CA PRO A 314 1.58 15.73 5.69
C PRO A 314 2.38 17.00 5.93
N PHE A 315 3.60 17.07 5.43
CA PHE A 315 4.44 18.27 5.50
C PHE A 315 3.72 19.48 4.89
N PHE A 316 3.14 19.33 3.70
CA PHE A 316 2.42 20.42 3.06
C PHE A 316 1.10 20.76 3.76
N ILE A 317 0.39 19.79 4.33
CA ILE A 317 -0.79 20.05 5.16
C ILE A 317 -0.40 20.97 6.34
N ASN A 318 0.68 20.64 7.03
CA ASN A 318 1.17 21.47 8.14
C ASN A 318 1.53 22.89 7.69
N ILE A 319 2.18 23.06 6.51
CA ILE A 319 2.45 24.39 5.95
C ILE A 319 1.16 25.17 5.73
N PHE A 320 0.13 24.56 5.13
CA PHE A 320 -1.15 25.20 4.92
C PHE A 320 -1.81 25.63 6.23
N GLN A 321 -1.72 24.79 7.28
CA GLN A 321 -2.20 25.10 8.62
C GLN A 321 -1.45 26.30 9.23
N TRP A 322 -0.12 26.29 9.21
CA TRP A 322 0.70 27.37 9.80
C TRP A 322 0.59 28.70 9.05
N THR A 323 0.34 28.64 7.74
CA THR A 323 0.12 29.85 6.93
C THR A 323 -1.35 30.28 6.89
N HIS A 324 -2.22 29.64 7.70
CA HIS A 324 -3.66 29.94 7.78
C HIS A 324 -4.38 29.92 6.43
N GLN A 325 -3.94 29.05 5.50
CA GLN A 325 -4.57 28.92 4.20
C GLN A 325 -5.90 28.17 4.30
N GLU A 326 -6.86 28.57 3.48
CA GLU A 326 -8.15 27.88 3.41
C GLU A 326 -8.05 26.48 2.79
N PHE A 327 -8.79 25.53 3.37
CA PHE A 327 -8.92 24.17 2.84
C PHE A 327 -10.10 24.07 1.87
N ASN A 328 -9.91 24.60 0.66
CA ASN A 328 -10.88 24.59 -0.43
C ASN A 328 -10.36 23.81 -1.65
N TYR A 329 -11.20 23.64 -2.69
CA TYR A 329 -10.82 22.87 -3.88
C TYR A 329 -9.69 23.50 -4.69
N LEU A 330 -9.63 24.83 -4.78
CA LEU A 330 -8.55 25.51 -5.50
C LEU A 330 -7.19 25.29 -4.81
N ASN A 331 -7.16 25.48 -3.50
CA ASN A 331 -5.96 25.22 -2.71
C ASN A 331 -5.58 23.75 -2.69
N SER A 332 -6.54 22.83 -2.80
CA SER A 332 -6.24 21.40 -2.93
C SER A 332 -5.51 21.05 -4.23
N LEU A 333 -5.80 21.74 -5.33
CA LEU A 333 -5.07 21.56 -6.59
C LEU A 333 -3.62 22.04 -6.46
N PHE A 334 -3.41 23.21 -5.86
CA PHE A 334 -2.08 23.74 -5.60
C PHE A 334 -1.28 22.84 -4.64
N TYR A 335 -1.92 22.37 -3.57
CA TYR A 335 -1.35 21.40 -2.64
C TYR A 335 -0.91 20.10 -3.34
N ILE A 336 -1.75 19.50 -4.19
CA ILE A 336 -1.39 18.29 -4.94
C ILE A 336 -0.23 18.55 -5.90
N LEU A 337 -0.20 19.71 -6.56
CA LEU A 337 0.92 20.09 -7.41
C LEU A 337 2.23 20.16 -6.63
N LEU A 338 2.22 20.78 -5.44
CA LEU A 338 3.39 20.81 -4.55
C LEU A 338 3.83 19.42 -4.14
N CYS A 339 2.89 18.55 -3.75
CA CYS A 339 3.18 17.16 -3.40
C CYS A 339 3.81 16.37 -4.57
N VAL A 340 3.24 16.48 -5.79
CA VAL A 340 3.73 15.78 -6.98
C VAL A 340 5.14 16.25 -7.36
N VAL A 341 5.37 17.56 -7.39
CA VAL A 341 6.68 18.15 -7.73
C VAL A 341 7.73 17.71 -6.70
N SER A 342 7.41 17.84 -5.41
CA SER A 342 8.33 17.43 -4.34
C SER A 342 8.61 15.93 -4.37
N ALA A 343 7.58 15.11 -4.58
CA ALA A 343 7.72 13.66 -4.70
C ALA A 343 8.62 13.25 -5.87
N PHE A 344 8.53 13.96 -6.99
CA PHE A 344 9.42 13.75 -8.13
C PHE A 344 10.89 14.02 -7.77
N PHE A 345 11.18 15.12 -7.08
CA PHE A 345 12.54 15.43 -6.65
C PHE A 345 13.05 14.44 -5.60
N ILE A 346 12.22 14.07 -4.61
CA ILE A 346 12.58 13.07 -3.60
C ILE A 346 12.87 11.73 -4.27
N HIS A 347 12.02 11.29 -5.23
CA HIS A 347 12.28 10.06 -5.98
C HIS A 347 13.61 10.12 -6.73
N LYS A 348 13.86 11.22 -7.45
CA LYS A 348 15.04 11.38 -8.31
C LYS A 348 16.34 11.47 -7.53
N PHE A 349 16.36 12.23 -6.42
CA PHE A 349 17.59 12.59 -5.71
C PHE A 349 17.83 11.79 -4.43
N ILE A 350 16.80 11.16 -3.85
CA ILE A 350 16.92 10.39 -2.61
C ILE A 350 16.58 8.92 -2.86
N GLU A 351 15.34 8.60 -3.25
CA GLU A 351 14.88 7.21 -3.35
C GLU A 351 15.70 6.41 -4.35
N LYS A 352 15.77 6.86 -5.59
CA LYS A 352 16.44 6.14 -6.68
C LYS A 352 17.94 5.95 -6.43
N PRO A 353 18.73 6.96 -6.04
CA PRO A 353 20.14 6.79 -5.71
C PRO A 353 20.37 5.81 -4.56
N CYS A 354 19.56 5.91 -3.48
CA CYS A 354 19.67 4.99 -2.34
C CYS A 354 19.36 3.54 -2.74
N ILE A 355 18.28 3.30 -3.51
CA ILE A 355 17.96 1.96 -4.00
C ILE A 355 19.13 1.39 -4.83
N ILE A 356 19.71 2.17 -5.74
CA ILE A 356 20.84 1.73 -6.57
C ILE A 356 22.09 1.43 -5.71
N TYR A 357 22.41 2.31 -4.76
CA TYR A 357 23.54 2.14 -3.88
C TYR A 357 23.45 0.86 -3.03
N PHE A 358 22.32 0.70 -2.34
CA PHE A 358 22.12 -0.45 -1.46
C PHE A 358 21.89 -1.77 -2.20
N SER A 359 21.34 -1.74 -3.41
CA SER A 359 21.20 -2.95 -4.23
C SER A 359 22.53 -3.56 -4.69
N LYS A 360 23.58 -2.73 -4.77
CA LYS A 360 24.95 -3.22 -5.07
C LYS A 360 25.66 -3.85 -3.87
N GLN A 361 25.17 -3.60 -2.65
CA GLN A 361 25.76 -4.12 -1.41
C GLN A 361 25.03 -5.36 -0.87
N LEU A 362 23.97 -5.80 -1.55
CA LEU A 362 23.15 -6.96 -1.23
C LEU A 362 23.43 -8.14 -2.17
#